data_5931f2a5ef7b553e1fdfde57a155662e
#
_entry.id   5931f2a5ef7b553e1fdfde57a155662e
#
_cell.length_a   1.000
_cell.length_b   1.000
_cell.length_c   1.000
_cell.angle_alpha   90.00
_cell.angle_beta   90.00
_cell.angle_gamma   90.00
#
_symmetry.space_group_name_H-M   'P 1'
#
loop_
_entity.id
_entity.type
_entity.pdbx_description
1 polymer ?
#
loop_
_entity_poly.entity_id
_entity_poly.type
_entity_poly.pdbx_seq_one_letter_code
_entity_poly.pdbx_strand_id
1 'polypeptide(L)'
;MRNKLNGSVASKNRYGNYLRNKVTPVNPQTSYQQAARQLLGALSSQYRGLTDAQRLSWINGAPNFPFTDIFGDVRYLSGQTLYVKLNTNLVNAGQAAISTAPLPVGVPELAITSVTA
;
A
#
# COMPACT_ATOMS: atom_id res chain seq x y z
N MET A 1 -9.96 12.91 21.64
CA MET A 1 -9.00 12.29 22.56
C MET A 1 -9.72 11.33 23.50
N ARG A 2 -9.23 10.14 23.66
CA ARG A 2 -9.86 9.17 24.54
C ARG A 2 -9.36 9.34 25.96
N ASN A 3 -10.28 9.33 26.91
CA ASN A 3 -9.95 9.54 28.31
C ASN A 3 -9.32 8.29 28.92
N LYS A 4 -8.17 8.46 29.52
CA LYS A 4 -7.50 7.42 30.29
C LYS A 4 -7.85 7.61 31.75
N LEU A 5 -8.34 6.58 32.39
CA LEU A 5 -8.74 6.57 33.80
C LEU A 5 -7.98 5.46 34.53
N ASN A 6 -6.91 5.82 35.26
CA ASN A 6 -6.20 4.90 36.20
C ASN A 6 -6.01 3.46 35.68
N GLY A 7 -5.43 3.30 34.49
CA GLY A 7 -5.23 1.98 33.90
C GLY A 7 -6.40 1.45 33.10
N SER A 8 -7.50 2.20 33.01
CA SER A 8 -8.65 1.89 32.18
C SER A 8 -8.78 2.88 31.04
N VAL A 9 -9.42 2.45 29.96
CA VAL A 9 -9.72 3.30 28.79
C VAL A 9 -11.22 3.39 28.63
N ALA A 10 -11.74 4.62 28.65
CA ALA A 10 -13.12 4.88 28.29
C ALA A 10 -13.27 4.96 26.77
N SER A 11 -14.22 4.26 26.22
CA SER A 11 -14.50 4.25 24.80
C SER A 11 -16.00 4.12 24.56
N LYS A 12 -16.43 4.34 23.31
CA LYS A 12 -17.83 4.29 22.94
C LYS A 12 -17.98 3.44 21.67
N ASN A 13 -19.01 2.61 21.67
CA ASN A 13 -19.43 1.87 20.49
C ASN A 13 -20.95 2.11 20.27
N ARG A 14 -21.54 1.42 19.29
CA ARG A 14 -22.96 1.56 18.98
C ARG A 14 -23.88 1.15 20.13
N TYR A 15 -23.39 0.40 21.11
CA TYR A 15 -24.15 -0.04 22.28
C TYR A 15 -23.99 0.90 23.50
N GLY A 16 -23.17 1.93 23.36
CA GLY A 16 -22.96 2.93 24.40
C GLY A 16 -21.51 3.04 24.88
N ASN A 17 -21.33 3.68 26.01
CA ASN A 17 -20.02 3.86 26.61
C ASN A 17 -19.58 2.61 27.34
N TYR A 18 -18.31 2.30 27.30
CA TYR A 18 -17.73 1.17 28.02
C TYR A 18 -16.34 1.50 28.54
N LEU A 19 -15.94 0.77 29.58
CA LEU A 19 -14.58 0.82 30.13
C LEU A 19 -13.90 -0.52 29.87
N ARG A 20 -12.62 -0.47 29.54
CA ARG A 20 -11.79 -1.66 29.38
C ARG A 20 -10.44 -1.42 30.02
N ASN A 21 -9.76 -2.52 30.37
CA ASN A 21 -8.40 -2.40 30.89
C ASN A 21 -7.48 -1.85 29.80
N LYS A 22 -6.62 -0.93 30.23
CA LYS A 22 -5.57 -0.42 29.34
C LYS A 22 -4.56 -1.51 29.07
N VAL A 23 -4.36 -1.82 27.82
CA VAL A 23 -3.33 -2.75 27.36
C VAL A 23 -2.33 -1.96 26.53
N THR A 24 -1.05 -2.04 26.90
CA THR A 24 0.01 -1.49 26.07
C THR A 24 0.38 -2.53 25.03
N PRO A 25 0.24 -2.23 23.73
CA PRO A 25 0.62 -3.18 22.68
C PRO A 25 2.09 -3.55 22.78
N VAL A 26 2.39 -4.82 22.60
CA VAL A 26 3.76 -5.29 22.53
C VAL A 26 4.30 -5.02 21.15
N ASN A 27 5.44 -4.35 21.08
CA ASN A 27 6.15 -4.12 19.83
C ASN A 27 7.50 -4.87 19.91
N PRO A 28 7.56 -6.13 19.46
CA PRO A 28 8.76 -6.94 19.57
C PRO A 28 9.90 -6.50 18.67
N GLN A 29 9.64 -5.61 17.70
CA GLN A 29 10.64 -5.09 16.77
C GLN A 29 11.47 -6.20 16.13
N THR A 30 10.80 -7.21 15.61
CA THR A 30 11.47 -8.31 14.92
C THR A 30 12.21 -7.79 13.70
N SER A 31 13.21 -8.56 13.22
CA SER A 31 13.97 -8.18 12.03
C SER A 31 13.08 -8.00 10.80
N TYR A 32 12.04 -8.82 10.64
CA TYR A 32 11.08 -8.68 9.55
C TYR A 32 10.25 -7.39 9.66
N GLN A 33 9.80 -7.05 10.86
CA GLN A 33 9.07 -5.80 11.09
C GLN A 33 9.94 -4.58 10.80
N GLN A 34 11.18 -4.60 11.26
CA GLN A 34 12.12 -3.51 11.01
C GLN A 34 12.44 -3.37 9.52
N ALA A 35 12.67 -4.48 8.83
CA ALA A 35 12.93 -4.48 7.39
C ALA A 35 11.74 -3.90 6.60
N ALA A 36 10.51 -4.28 6.96
CA ALA A 36 9.31 -3.75 6.30
C ALA A 36 9.16 -2.25 6.53
N ARG A 37 9.38 -1.78 7.76
CA ARG A 37 9.30 -0.35 8.09
C ARG A 37 10.38 0.47 7.37
N GLN A 38 11.60 -0.05 7.30
CA GLN A 38 12.70 0.61 6.60
C GLN A 38 12.42 0.69 5.10
N LEU A 39 11.93 -0.38 4.50
CA LEU A 39 11.58 -0.40 3.08
C LEU A 39 10.49 0.60 2.76
N LEU A 40 9.42 0.64 3.56
CA LEU A 40 8.34 1.60 3.39
C LEU A 40 8.83 3.04 3.50
N GLY A 41 9.65 3.33 4.51
CA GLY A 41 10.24 4.66 4.70
C GLY A 41 11.15 5.07 3.56
N ALA A 42 11.99 4.15 3.09
CA ALA A 42 12.91 4.40 1.98
C ALA A 42 12.14 4.70 0.68
N LEU A 43 11.15 3.88 0.34
CA LEU A 43 10.36 4.08 -0.88
C LEU A 43 9.54 5.37 -0.82
N SER A 44 8.97 5.71 0.34
CA SER A 44 8.25 6.97 0.50
C SER A 44 9.16 8.18 0.33
N SER A 45 10.38 8.10 0.82
CA SER A 45 11.39 9.15 0.62
C SER A 45 11.82 9.25 -0.84
N GLN A 46 12.01 8.13 -1.51
CA GLN A 46 12.36 8.09 -2.93
C GLN A 46 11.27 8.71 -3.80
N TYR A 47 10.01 8.44 -3.50
CA TYR A 47 8.90 9.05 -4.24
C TYR A 47 8.93 10.57 -4.18
N ARG A 48 9.24 11.14 -3.02
CA ARG A 48 9.37 12.59 -2.88
C ARG A 48 10.52 13.17 -3.68
N GLY A 49 11.56 12.37 -3.91
CA GLY A 49 12.72 12.78 -4.71
C GLY A 49 12.55 12.57 -6.22
N LEU A 50 11.45 11.99 -6.68
CA LEU A 50 11.20 11.79 -8.09
C LEU A 50 10.95 13.13 -8.80
N THR A 51 11.22 13.17 -10.10
CA THR A 51 10.88 14.34 -10.92
C THR A 51 9.35 14.45 -11.06
N ASP A 52 8.89 15.65 -11.41
CA ASP A 52 7.46 15.88 -11.58
C ASP A 52 6.86 14.99 -12.67
N ALA A 53 7.59 14.75 -13.76
CA ALA A 53 7.17 13.85 -14.83
C ALA A 53 7.01 12.41 -14.32
N GLN A 54 7.94 11.93 -13.50
CA GLN A 54 7.87 10.60 -12.91
C GLN A 54 6.70 10.46 -11.95
N ARG A 55 6.50 11.45 -11.06
CA ARG A 55 5.34 11.45 -10.17
C ARG A 55 4.04 11.48 -10.93
N LEU A 56 3.97 12.28 -11.98
CA LEU A 56 2.79 12.36 -12.82
C LEU A 56 2.49 11.03 -13.53
N SER A 57 3.53 10.29 -13.94
CA SER A 57 3.35 8.98 -14.53
C SER A 57 2.65 8.00 -13.56
N TRP A 58 2.98 8.07 -12.28
CA TRP A 58 2.32 7.25 -11.24
C TRP A 58 0.89 7.68 -10.99
N ILE A 59 0.64 8.98 -10.96
CA ILE A 59 -0.72 9.51 -10.79
C ILE A 59 -1.61 9.10 -11.97
N ASN A 60 -1.12 9.25 -13.18
CA ASN A 60 -1.88 8.92 -14.40
C ASN A 60 -1.98 7.40 -14.61
N GLY A 61 -1.02 6.65 -14.10
CA GLY A 61 -1.03 5.18 -14.18
C GLY A 61 -1.92 4.50 -13.15
N ALA A 62 -2.28 5.19 -12.07
CA ALA A 62 -3.07 4.59 -10.99
C ALA A 62 -4.40 3.99 -11.46
N PRO A 63 -5.17 4.60 -12.38
CA PRO A 63 -6.41 4.00 -12.89
C PRO A 63 -6.22 2.66 -13.61
N ASN A 64 -5.01 2.34 -14.05
CA ASN A 64 -4.71 1.07 -14.71
C ASN A 64 -4.55 -0.10 -13.73
N PHE A 65 -4.51 0.17 -12.43
CA PHE A 65 -4.30 -0.82 -11.39
C PHE A 65 -5.44 -0.78 -10.36
N PRO A 66 -6.67 -1.13 -10.78
CA PRO A 66 -7.79 -1.16 -9.85
C PRO A 66 -7.64 -2.31 -8.85
N PHE A 67 -8.20 -2.14 -7.67
CA PHE A 67 -8.33 -3.21 -6.71
C PHE A 67 -9.75 -3.25 -6.16
N THR A 68 -10.15 -4.41 -5.68
CA THR A 68 -11.48 -4.62 -5.10
C THR A 68 -11.35 -4.61 -3.58
N ASP A 69 -12.16 -3.81 -2.92
CA ASP A 69 -12.20 -3.78 -1.46
C ASP A 69 -13.02 -4.96 -0.90
N ILE A 70 -13.10 -5.04 0.43
CA ILE A 70 -13.83 -6.12 1.11
C ILE A 70 -15.35 -6.11 0.82
N PHE A 71 -15.88 -5.00 0.33
CA PHE A 71 -17.29 -4.86 -0.03
C PHE A 71 -17.56 -5.14 -1.51
N GLY A 72 -16.54 -5.45 -2.29
CA GLY A 72 -16.67 -5.71 -3.71
C GLY A 72 -16.59 -4.44 -4.58
N ASP A 73 -16.38 -3.27 -4.00
CA ASP A 73 -16.25 -2.02 -4.73
C ASP A 73 -14.86 -1.89 -5.36
N VAL A 74 -14.82 -1.40 -6.59
CA VAL A 74 -13.57 -1.12 -7.28
C VAL A 74 -13.02 0.21 -6.78
N ARG A 75 -11.76 0.20 -6.37
CA ARG A 75 -11.07 1.38 -5.87
C ARG A 75 -9.73 1.54 -6.56
N TYR A 76 -9.20 2.75 -6.47
CA TYR A 76 -7.92 3.11 -7.08
C TYR A 76 -7.00 3.71 -6.02
N LEU A 77 -5.74 3.36 -6.10
CA LEU A 77 -4.71 3.90 -5.19
C LEU A 77 -4.24 5.28 -5.69
N SER A 78 -3.74 6.07 -4.75
CA SER A 78 -3.02 7.30 -5.13
C SER A 78 -1.69 6.94 -5.81
N GLY A 79 -1.09 7.90 -6.52
CA GLY A 79 0.19 7.68 -7.17
C GLY A 79 1.29 7.24 -6.21
N GLN A 80 1.38 7.86 -5.05
CA GLN A 80 2.37 7.48 -4.03
C GLN A 80 2.12 6.08 -3.48
N THR A 81 0.89 5.75 -3.17
CA THR A 81 0.54 4.43 -2.63
C THR A 81 0.80 3.34 -3.66
N LEU A 82 0.48 3.59 -4.93
CA LEU A 82 0.78 2.66 -6.01
C LEU A 82 2.28 2.46 -6.18
N TYR A 83 3.06 3.55 -6.15
CA TYR A 83 4.53 3.49 -6.20
C TYR A 83 5.08 2.59 -5.11
N VAL A 84 4.67 2.83 -3.86
CA VAL A 84 5.14 2.03 -2.72
C VAL A 84 4.72 0.57 -2.87
N LYS A 85 3.47 0.30 -3.24
CA LYS A 85 2.96 -1.06 -3.40
C LYS A 85 3.75 -1.86 -4.43
N LEU A 86 3.89 -1.32 -5.64
CA LEU A 86 4.55 -2.05 -6.73
C LEU A 86 6.05 -2.20 -6.48
N ASN A 87 6.71 -1.16 -5.97
CA ASN A 87 8.14 -1.24 -5.66
C ASN A 87 8.43 -2.15 -4.48
N THR A 88 7.56 -2.20 -3.47
CA THR A 88 7.69 -3.17 -2.38
C THR A 88 7.65 -4.60 -2.92
N ASN A 89 6.73 -4.88 -3.82
CA ASN A 89 6.63 -6.20 -4.45
C ASN A 89 7.88 -6.53 -5.27
N LEU A 90 8.40 -5.56 -6.02
CA LEU A 90 9.63 -5.74 -6.80
C LEU A 90 10.85 -6.03 -5.91
N VAL A 91 11.03 -5.25 -4.85
CA VAL A 91 12.16 -5.43 -3.93
C VAL A 91 12.06 -6.78 -3.21
N ASN A 92 10.86 -7.17 -2.78
CA ASN A 92 10.65 -8.48 -2.15
C ASN A 92 10.91 -9.65 -3.11
N ALA A 93 10.71 -9.41 -4.40
CA ALA A 93 11.03 -10.40 -5.44
C ALA A 93 12.51 -10.38 -5.87
N GLY A 94 13.33 -9.53 -5.27
CA GLY A 94 14.74 -9.42 -5.60
C GLY A 94 15.04 -8.49 -6.77
N GLN A 95 14.07 -7.70 -7.22
CA GLN A 95 14.23 -6.76 -8.32
C GLN A 95 14.50 -5.35 -7.80
N ALA A 96 15.08 -4.51 -8.64
CA ALA A 96 15.30 -3.10 -8.32
C ALA A 96 14.00 -2.31 -8.41
N ALA A 97 13.87 -1.28 -7.58
CA ALA A 97 12.74 -0.36 -7.65
C ALA A 97 12.74 0.43 -8.96
N ILE A 98 11.56 0.70 -9.50
CA ILE A 98 11.40 1.49 -10.72
C ILE A 98 10.90 2.90 -10.40
N SER A 99 11.36 3.88 -11.17
CA SER A 99 11.02 5.28 -10.97
C SER A 99 9.82 5.75 -11.80
N THR A 100 9.55 5.08 -12.89
CA THR A 100 8.43 5.41 -13.80
C THR A 100 7.38 4.33 -13.71
N ALA A 101 6.10 4.72 -13.73
CA ALA A 101 4.99 3.76 -13.65
C ALA A 101 5.03 2.79 -14.84
N PRO A 102 4.85 1.49 -14.58
CA PRO A 102 4.77 0.52 -15.66
C PRO A 102 3.46 0.70 -16.43
N LEU A 103 3.53 0.45 -17.73
CA LEU A 103 2.33 0.38 -18.56
C LEU A 103 1.63 -0.95 -18.31
N PRO A 104 0.29 -0.98 -18.28
CA PRO A 104 -0.42 -2.24 -18.18
C PRO A 104 -0.15 -3.06 -19.43
N VAL A 105 0.44 -4.24 -19.23
CA VAL A 105 0.63 -5.20 -20.30
C VAL A 105 -0.61 -6.07 -20.35
N GLY A 106 -1.50 -5.80 -21.28
CA GLY A 106 -2.64 -6.67 -21.54
C GLY A 106 -2.14 -8.03 -22.03
N VAL A 107 -2.94 -9.05 -21.78
CA VAL A 107 -2.68 -10.37 -22.39
C VAL A 107 -2.64 -10.20 -23.91
N PRO A 108 -1.53 -10.57 -24.58
CA PRO A 108 -1.43 -10.31 -26.01
C PRO A 108 -2.46 -11.13 -26.78
N GLU A 109 -3.40 -10.45 -27.37
CA GLU A 109 -4.39 -11.04 -28.26
C GLU A 109 -3.73 -11.76 -29.45
N LEU A 110 -2.54 -11.33 -29.76
CA LEU A 110 -1.73 -11.90 -30.83
C LEU A 110 -1.46 -13.39 -30.67
N ALA A 111 -1.43 -13.89 -29.46
CA ALA A 111 -1.26 -15.32 -29.22
C ALA A 111 -2.41 -16.16 -29.79
N ILE A 112 -3.60 -15.58 -29.92
CA ILE A 112 -4.78 -16.25 -30.46
C ILE A 112 -4.77 -16.18 -32.00
N THR A 113 -4.39 -15.05 -32.56
CA THR A 113 -4.35 -14.87 -34.02
C THR A 113 -3.24 -15.66 -34.69
N SER A 114 -2.18 -16.02 -34.00
CA SER A 114 -1.09 -16.80 -34.53
C SER A 114 -1.44 -18.29 -34.67
N VAL A 115 -2.58 -18.74 -34.19
CA VAL A 115 -3.02 -20.11 -34.24
C VAL A 115 -3.90 -20.40 -35.45
N THR A 116 -4.27 -19.41 -36.21
CA THR A 116 -5.03 -19.61 -37.43
C THR A 116 -4.18 -20.36 -38.46
N ALA A 117 -4.59 -21.56 -38.74
CA ALA A 117 -3.94 -22.37 -39.74
C ALA A 117 -4.18 -21.78 -41.13
#